data_a0a8374d3bed1f7675927e46f770b51c
#
_entry.id   a0a8374d3bed1f7675927e46f770b51c
#
_cell.length_a   1.000
_cell.length_b   1.000
_cell.length_c   1.000
_cell.angle_alpha   90.00
_cell.angle_beta   90.00
_cell.angle_gamma   90.00
#
_symmetry.space_group_name_H-M   'P 1'
#
loop_
_entity.id
_entity.type
_entity.pdbx_description
1 polymer ?
#
loop_
_entity_poly.entity_id
_entity_poly.type
_entity_poly.pdbx_seq_one_letter_code
_entity_poly.pdbx_strand_id
1 'polypeptide(L)' 'MKLYQSKEWLYRRYVVQKKTVTEIAKECNVSAMTIQRYLESFQLIRRR' A
#
# COMPACT_ATOMS: atom_id res chain seq x y z
N MET A 1 -3.62 8.33 -13.34
CA MET A 1 -2.46 7.64 -12.73
C MET A 1 -2.82 7.19 -11.32
N LYS A 2 -2.48 5.96 -10.99
CA LYS A 2 -2.83 5.40 -9.69
C LYS A 2 -1.61 5.42 -8.79
N LEU A 3 -1.72 6.17 -7.69
CA LEU A 3 -0.59 6.36 -6.79
C LEU A 3 -0.13 5.05 -6.16
N TYR A 4 -1.07 4.16 -5.86
CA TYR A 4 -0.71 2.91 -5.19
C TYR A 4 0.07 1.95 -6.08
N GLN A 5 0.22 2.25 -7.35
CA GLN A 5 1.07 1.45 -8.24
C GLN A 5 2.54 1.84 -8.12
N SER A 6 2.84 2.92 -7.39
CA SER A 6 4.21 3.35 -7.19
C SER A 6 4.77 2.72 -5.91
N LYS A 7 5.85 1.96 -6.05
CA LYS A 7 6.48 1.35 -4.89
C LYS A 7 6.93 2.39 -3.89
N GLU A 8 7.51 3.49 -4.38
CA GLU A 8 8.01 4.54 -3.51
C GLU A 8 6.89 5.20 -2.74
N TRP A 9 5.77 5.46 -3.41
CA TRP A 9 4.63 6.09 -2.75
C TRP A 9 4.07 5.18 -1.67
N LEU A 10 3.91 3.90 -1.98
CA LEU A 10 3.40 2.93 -1.00
C LEU A 10 4.37 2.76 0.16
N TYR A 11 5.66 2.74 -0.13
CA TYR A 11 6.66 2.62 0.91
C TYR A 11 6.53 3.76 1.90
N ARG A 12 6.42 4.98 1.39
CA ARG A 12 6.31 6.14 2.28
C ARG A 12 5.04 6.07 3.11
N ARG A 13 3.92 5.72 2.48
CA ARG A 13 2.66 5.68 3.22
C ARG A 13 2.63 4.56 4.23
N TYR A 14 3.09 3.40 3.84
CA TYR A 14 2.97 2.22 4.69
C TYR A 14 4.10 2.13 5.72
N VAL A 15 5.33 2.34 5.30
CA VAL A 15 6.49 2.14 6.18
C VAL A 15 6.83 3.43 6.94
N VAL A 16 6.99 4.52 6.23
CA VAL A 16 7.43 5.77 6.85
C VAL A 16 6.32 6.38 7.70
N GLN A 17 5.13 6.52 7.13
CA GLN A 17 4.00 7.12 7.84
C GLN A 17 3.24 6.11 8.68
N LYS A 18 3.55 4.83 8.52
CA LYS A 18 2.95 3.74 9.29
C LYS A 18 1.43 3.71 9.17
N LYS A 19 0.92 4.03 8.00
CA LYS A 19 -0.51 3.94 7.75
C LYS A 19 -0.91 2.50 7.52
N THR A 20 -2.13 2.18 7.92
CA THR A 20 -2.64 0.83 7.69
C THR A 20 -3.06 0.66 6.23
N VAL A 21 -3.18 -0.61 5.81
CA VAL A 21 -3.64 -0.92 4.46
C VAL A 21 -5.01 -0.29 4.21
N THR A 22 -5.89 -0.36 5.21
CA THR A 22 -7.23 0.21 5.07
C THR A 22 -7.18 1.72 4.83
N GLU A 23 -6.32 2.41 5.57
CA GLU A 23 -6.20 3.87 5.42
C GLU A 23 -5.68 4.23 4.04
N ILE A 24 -4.67 3.52 3.56
CA ILE A 24 -4.13 3.77 2.24
C ILE A 24 -5.18 3.50 1.17
N ALA A 25 -5.93 2.42 1.34
CA ALA A 25 -6.98 2.07 0.38
C ALA A 25 -8.05 3.17 0.31
N LYS A 26 -8.40 3.75 1.44
CA LYS A 26 -9.37 4.84 1.45
C LYS A 26 -8.85 6.06 0.70
N GLU A 27 -7.58 6.37 0.86
CA GLU A 27 -6.98 7.50 0.17
C GLU A 27 -7.00 7.29 -1.34
N CYS A 28 -6.82 6.05 -1.77
CA CYS A 28 -6.80 5.72 -3.20
C CYS A 28 -8.17 5.34 -3.74
N ASN A 29 -9.18 5.28 -2.87
CA ASN A 29 -10.54 4.91 -3.27
C ASN A 29 -10.58 3.52 -3.90
N VAL A 30 -9.87 2.58 -3.29
CA VAL A 30 -9.84 1.19 -3.73
C VAL A 30 -10.02 0.30 -2.51
N SER A 31 -10.15 -1.01 -2.73
CA SER A 31 -10.31 -1.93 -1.62
C SER A 31 -8.97 -2.17 -0.94
N ALA A 32 -9.03 -2.54 0.36
CA ALA A 32 -7.81 -2.82 1.10
C ALA A 32 -7.04 -3.98 0.49
N MET A 33 -7.75 -4.95 -0.08
CA MET A 33 -7.10 -6.10 -0.69
C MET A 33 -6.21 -5.66 -1.86
N THR A 34 -6.66 -4.67 -2.63
CA THR A 34 -5.86 -4.16 -3.74
C THR A 34 -4.52 -3.61 -3.23
N ILE A 35 -4.58 -2.80 -2.17
CA ILE A 35 -3.36 -2.24 -1.61
C ILE A 35 -2.48 -3.35 -1.04
N GLN A 36 -3.07 -4.31 -0.34
CA GLN A 36 -2.30 -5.40 0.24
C GLN A 36 -1.56 -6.19 -0.84
N ARG A 37 -2.22 -6.46 -1.96
CA ARG A 37 -1.58 -7.20 -3.05
C ARG A 37 -0.38 -6.44 -3.61
N TYR A 38 -0.53 -5.12 -3.77
CA TYR A 38 0.59 -4.33 -4.26
C TYR A 38 1.74 -4.27 -3.26
N LEU A 39 1.42 -4.18 -1.97
CA LEU A 39 2.46 -4.19 -0.95
C LEU A 39 3.21 -5.51 -0.94
N GLU A 40 2.50 -6.61 -1.11
CA GLU A 40 3.14 -7.92 -1.18
C GLU A 40 3.99 -8.05 -2.44
N SER A 41 3.49 -7.54 -3.55
CA SER A 41 4.21 -7.59 -4.81
C SER A 41 5.52 -6.79 -4.72
N PHE A 42 5.49 -5.69 -4.00
CA PHE A 42 6.68 -4.87 -3.79
C PHE A 42 7.51 -5.35 -2.61
N GLN A 43 7.07 -6.41 -1.94
CA GLN A 43 7.76 -6.97 -0.79
C GLN A 43 7.90 -5.98 0.36
N LEU A 44 6.92 -5.10 0.51
CA LEU A 44 6.87 -4.17 1.62
C LEU A 44 6.20 -4.78 2.84
N ILE A 45 5.41 -5.83 2.64
CA ILE A 45 4.80 -6.62 3.70
C ILE A 45 5.45 -7.99 3.70
N ARG A 46 5.90 -8.41 4.86
CA ARG A 46 6.46 -9.75 4.99
C ARG A 46 5.36 -10.72 5.34
N ARG A 47 5.28 -11.80 4.60
CA ARG A 47 4.36 -12.88 4.89
C ARG A 47 5.13 -14.15 5.12
N ARG A 48 4.57 -14.94 5.98
CA ARG A 48 5.15 -16.25 6.25
C ARG A 48 4.37 -17.32 5.58
#